data_1d6faa91016fd1bb91d781a068188ec4
#
_entry.id   1d6faa91016fd1bb91d781a068188ec4
#
_cell.length_a   1.000
_cell.length_b   1.000
_cell.length_c   1.000
_cell.angle_alpha   90.00
_cell.angle_beta   90.00
_cell.angle_gamma   90.00
#
_symmetry.space_group_name_H-M   'P 1'
#
loop_
_entity.id
_entity.type
_entity.pdbx_description
1 polymer ?
#
loop_
_entity_poly.entity_id
_entity_poly.type
_entity_poly.pdbx_seq_one_letter_code
_entity_poly.pdbx_strand_id
1 'polypeptide(L)'
;MASPKSCAILGHNPMRFAWGFDEEAAECHDMKMELAQQIMVLRQQGVTHFSVACDYGVGLYAAELINVLRDNDPELMLFCVTPYEEQATKWTPELRERYFDMLIKCTHMTAVSLHKQPDAQLKAYRTIIRQSDMVLAVYDPASARGDDTDKAISYAVS
;
A
#
# COMPACT_ATOMS: atom_id res chain seq x y z
N MET A 1 -22.48 -7.66 16.98
CA MET A 1 -21.99 -7.16 15.68
C MET A 1 -20.52 -7.48 15.54
N ALA A 2 -20.16 -8.00 14.37
CA ALA A 2 -18.74 -8.24 14.10
C ALA A 2 -18.02 -6.91 13.91
N SER A 3 -16.78 -6.82 14.39
CA SER A 3 -15.91 -5.68 14.11
C SER A 3 -15.62 -5.59 12.62
N PRO A 4 -15.40 -4.39 12.06
CA PRO A 4 -14.98 -4.26 10.67
C PRO A 4 -13.69 -5.06 10.44
N LYS A 5 -13.63 -5.77 9.30
CA LYS A 5 -12.42 -6.48 8.92
C LYS A 5 -11.45 -5.52 8.24
N SER A 6 -10.17 -5.72 8.47
CA SER A 6 -9.13 -4.85 7.96
C SER A 6 -8.03 -5.64 7.24
N CYS A 7 -7.44 -5.01 6.23
CA CYS A 7 -6.40 -5.61 5.40
C CYS A 7 -5.28 -4.60 5.15
N ALA A 8 -4.04 -5.03 5.38
CA ALA A 8 -2.87 -4.27 4.98
C ALA A 8 -2.45 -4.70 3.57
N ILE A 9 -2.12 -3.74 2.72
CA ILE A 9 -1.69 -4.03 1.36
C ILE A 9 -0.25 -3.57 1.19
N LEU A 10 0.61 -4.46 0.73
CA LEU A 10 2.01 -4.15 0.45
C LEU A 10 2.53 -5.02 -0.69
N GLY A 11 3.73 -4.73 -1.15
CA GLY A 11 4.33 -5.48 -2.23
C GLY A 11 5.76 -5.09 -2.47
N HIS A 12 6.34 -5.68 -3.50
CA HIS A 12 7.72 -5.42 -3.90
C HIS A 12 7.95 -3.95 -4.25
N ASN A 13 9.17 -3.49 -3.96
CA ASN A 13 9.66 -2.24 -4.54
C ASN A 13 9.62 -2.36 -6.08
N PRO A 14 9.29 -1.27 -6.80
CA PRO A 14 9.21 -1.32 -8.27
C PRO A 14 10.45 -1.89 -8.96
N MET A 15 11.63 -1.71 -8.38
CA MET A 15 12.88 -2.26 -8.95
C MET A 15 12.90 -3.79 -9.02
N ARG A 16 12.01 -4.47 -8.31
CA ARG A 16 11.92 -5.94 -8.32
C ARG A 16 10.90 -6.46 -9.32
N PHE A 17 10.14 -5.58 -9.95
CA PHE A 17 9.22 -5.96 -11.02
C PHE A 17 9.93 -5.89 -12.37
N ALA A 18 9.52 -6.73 -13.31
CA ALA A 18 10.08 -6.74 -14.67
C ALA A 18 9.91 -5.40 -15.39
N TRP A 19 8.82 -4.68 -15.10
CA TRP A 19 8.52 -3.38 -15.72
C TRP A 19 9.17 -2.20 -14.98
N GLY A 20 9.71 -2.40 -13.77
CA GLY A 20 10.33 -1.33 -12.98
C GLY A 20 9.39 -0.16 -12.72
N PHE A 21 9.76 1.01 -13.22
CA PHE A 21 8.95 2.24 -13.06
C PHE A 21 8.02 2.52 -14.25
N ASP A 22 7.98 1.62 -15.25
CA ASP A 22 7.13 1.80 -16.43
C ASP A 22 5.71 1.31 -16.15
N GLU A 23 4.87 2.21 -15.63
CA GLU A 23 3.47 1.88 -15.33
C GLU A 23 2.63 1.67 -16.58
N GLU A 24 3.12 2.02 -17.77
CA GLU A 24 2.42 1.76 -19.03
C GLU A 24 2.67 0.35 -19.55
N ALA A 25 3.61 -0.40 -18.97
CA ALA A 25 3.86 -1.77 -19.37
C ALA A 25 2.62 -2.64 -19.15
N ALA A 26 2.37 -3.57 -20.07
CA ALA A 26 1.22 -4.45 -19.99
C ALA A 26 1.20 -5.27 -18.70
N GLU A 27 2.37 -5.73 -18.23
CA GLU A 27 2.49 -6.51 -17.01
C GLU A 27 2.10 -5.69 -15.78
N CYS A 28 2.40 -4.39 -15.78
CA CYS A 28 1.99 -3.51 -14.69
C CYS A 28 0.47 -3.33 -14.66
N HIS A 29 -0.14 -3.13 -15.83
CA HIS A 29 -1.60 -3.04 -15.94
C HIS A 29 -2.26 -4.33 -15.46
N ASP A 30 -1.73 -5.49 -15.85
CA ASP A 30 -2.25 -6.79 -15.42
C ASP A 30 -2.16 -6.95 -13.90
N MET A 31 -1.06 -6.55 -13.31
CA MET A 31 -0.89 -6.60 -11.86
C MET A 31 -1.90 -5.68 -11.15
N LYS A 32 -2.09 -4.47 -11.66
CA LYS A 32 -3.06 -3.54 -11.08
C LYS A 32 -4.49 -4.07 -11.17
N MET A 33 -4.84 -4.71 -12.29
CA MET A 33 -6.16 -5.32 -12.46
C MET A 33 -6.37 -6.46 -11.47
N GLU A 34 -5.37 -7.32 -11.31
CA GLU A 34 -5.44 -8.41 -10.34
C GLU A 34 -5.56 -7.86 -8.91
N LEU A 35 -4.80 -6.82 -8.59
CA LEU A 35 -4.86 -6.16 -7.30
C LEU A 35 -6.27 -5.62 -7.04
N ALA A 36 -6.87 -4.97 -8.04
CA ALA A 36 -8.22 -4.45 -7.93
C ALA A 36 -9.24 -5.57 -7.69
N GLN A 37 -9.11 -6.68 -8.41
CA GLN A 37 -9.99 -7.83 -8.23
C GLN A 37 -9.89 -8.40 -6.82
N GLN A 38 -8.68 -8.53 -6.29
CA GLN A 38 -8.49 -9.06 -4.95
C GLN A 38 -9.08 -8.13 -3.89
N ILE A 39 -8.93 -6.83 -4.07
CA ILE A 39 -9.55 -5.85 -3.18
C ILE A 39 -11.07 -6.01 -3.21
N MET A 40 -11.67 -6.15 -4.38
CA MET A 40 -13.11 -6.32 -4.53
C MET A 40 -13.60 -7.63 -3.90
N VAL A 41 -12.85 -8.72 -4.06
CA VAL A 41 -13.18 -9.99 -3.42
C VAL A 41 -13.16 -9.85 -1.90
N LEU A 42 -12.13 -9.21 -1.36
CA LEU A 42 -12.06 -8.97 0.08
C LEU A 42 -13.21 -8.09 0.56
N ARG A 43 -13.57 -7.06 -0.21
CA ARG A 43 -14.71 -6.21 0.13
C ARG A 43 -16.01 -7.02 0.20
N GLN A 44 -16.22 -7.96 -0.70
CA GLN A 44 -17.39 -8.85 -0.69
C GLN A 44 -17.40 -9.76 0.53
N GLN A 45 -16.22 -10.07 1.08
CA GLN A 45 -16.08 -10.89 2.29
C GLN A 45 -16.20 -10.06 3.57
N GLY A 46 -16.50 -8.78 3.45
CA GLY A 46 -16.73 -7.90 4.60
C GLY A 46 -15.54 -7.03 5.00
N VAL A 47 -14.46 -7.03 4.23
CA VAL A 47 -13.31 -6.13 4.51
C VAL A 47 -13.68 -4.71 4.10
N THR A 48 -13.63 -3.78 5.05
CA THR A 48 -13.95 -2.37 4.83
C THR A 48 -12.77 -1.45 5.05
N HIS A 49 -11.76 -1.87 5.82
CA HIS A 49 -10.63 -1.03 6.21
C HIS A 49 -9.37 -1.53 5.52
N PHE A 50 -8.79 -0.69 4.67
CA PHE A 50 -7.54 -1.00 3.97
C PHE A 50 -6.45 -0.03 4.41
N SER A 51 -5.26 -0.55 4.66
CA SER A 51 -4.11 0.25 5.09
C SER A 51 -2.94 0.07 4.13
N VAL A 52 -2.27 1.16 3.80
CA VAL A 52 -1.08 1.16 2.93
C VAL A 52 0.03 1.98 3.59
N ALA A 53 1.27 1.64 3.27
CA ALA A 53 2.45 2.33 3.79
C ALA A 53 2.96 3.45 2.87
N CYS A 54 2.18 3.81 1.86
CA CYS A 54 2.39 4.97 0.98
C CYS A 54 3.72 4.98 0.23
N ASP A 55 4.36 3.83 0.06
CA ASP A 55 5.54 3.71 -0.77
C ASP A 55 5.19 3.89 -2.25
N TYR A 56 6.12 4.38 -3.04
CA TYR A 56 5.94 4.35 -4.48
C TYR A 56 6.00 2.90 -4.95
N GLY A 57 4.95 2.46 -5.63
CA GLY A 57 4.76 1.08 -6.06
C GLY A 57 3.41 0.58 -5.61
N VAL A 58 3.35 -0.63 -5.09
CA VAL A 58 2.08 -1.29 -4.73
C VAL A 58 1.26 -0.47 -3.73
N GLY A 59 1.91 0.16 -2.75
CA GLY A 59 1.20 0.99 -1.78
C GLY A 59 0.44 2.14 -2.44
N LEU A 60 1.10 2.90 -3.30
CA LEU A 60 0.47 3.99 -4.03
C LEU A 60 -0.60 3.48 -4.99
N TYR A 61 -0.31 2.40 -5.73
CA TYR A 61 -1.27 1.85 -6.69
C TYR A 61 -2.54 1.38 -5.98
N ALA A 62 -2.39 0.68 -4.87
CA ALA A 62 -3.54 0.20 -4.08
C ALA A 62 -4.36 1.37 -3.54
N ALA A 63 -3.69 2.39 -3.02
CA ALA A 63 -4.37 3.56 -2.47
C ALA A 63 -5.18 4.29 -3.54
N GLU A 64 -4.61 4.46 -4.73
CA GLU A 64 -5.33 5.09 -5.84
C GLU A 64 -6.55 4.28 -6.25
N LEU A 65 -6.42 2.95 -6.33
CA LEU A 65 -7.52 2.06 -6.67
C LEU A 65 -8.64 2.15 -5.62
N ILE A 66 -8.29 2.11 -4.35
CA ILE A 66 -9.28 2.16 -3.27
C ILE A 66 -10.00 3.52 -3.26
N ASN A 67 -9.28 4.62 -3.48
CA ASN A 67 -9.89 5.94 -3.55
C ASN A 67 -10.94 6.02 -4.68
N VAL A 68 -10.67 5.39 -5.83
CA VAL A 68 -11.65 5.33 -6.92
C VAL A 68 -12.87 4.51 -6.50
N LEU A 69 -12.65 3.36 -5.87
CA LEU A 69 -13.75 2.50 -5.42
C LEU A 69 -14.61 3.19 -4.37
N ARG A 70 -14.02 4.04 -3.53
CA ARG A 70 -14.74 4.77 -2.50
C ARG A 70 -15.78 5.75 -3.05
N ASP A 71 -15.62 6.20 -4.28
CA ASP A 71 -16.61 7.11 -4.90
C ASP A 71 -17.98 6.46 -4.97
N ASN A 72 -18.05 5.13 -5.09
CA ASN A 72 -19.28 4.37 -5.19
C ASN A 72 -19.52 3.44 -3.99
N ASP A 73 -18.65 3.48 -2.99
CA ASP A 73 -18.76 2.62 -1.81
C ASP A 73 -18.27 3.40 -0.58
N PRO A 74 -19.15 4.19 0.04
CA PRO A 74 -18.75 5.05 1.16
C PRO A 74 -18.37 4.30 2.43
N GLU A 75 -18.62 3.00 2.51
CA GLU A 75 -18.20 2.19 3.65
C GLU A 75 -16.72 1.84 3.61
N LEU A 76 -16.09 1.92 2.44
CA LEU A 76 -14.66 1.69 2.31
C LEU A 76 -13.87 2.79 2.99
N MET A 77 -12.84 2.39 3.74
CA MET A 77 -11.93 3.31 4.39
C MET A 77 -10.50 3.01 3.98
N LEU A 78 -9.72 4.06 3.74
CA LEU A 78 -8.32 3.96 3.37
C LEU A 78 -7.48 4.66 4.43
N PHE A 79 -6.60 3.89 5.08
CA PHE A 79 -5.68 4.41 6.09
C PHE A 79 -4.28 4.43 5.51
N CYS A 80 -3.66 5.60 5.51
CA CYS A 80 -2.33 5.81 4.96
C CYS A 80 -1.34 6.04 6.11
N VAL A 81 -0.31 5.21 6.16
CA VAL A 81 0.78 5.35 7.13
C VAL A 81 2.04 5.69 6.35
N THR A 82 2.52 6.93 6.46
CA THR A 82 3.74 7.34 5.77
C THR A 82 4.95 7.05 6.66
N PRO A 83 6.10 6.68 6.07
CA PRO A 83 7.30 6.45 6.88
C PRO A 83 7.80 7.73 7.55
N TYR A 84 7.70 8.89 6.86
CA TYR A 84 8.01 10.19 7.42
C TYR A 84 7.32 11.26 6.56
N GLU A 85 7.06 12.42 7.16
CA GLU A 85 6.26 13.45 6.49
C GLU A 85 6.88 13.97 5.19
N GLU A 86 8.21 14.00 5.12
CA GLU A 86 8.93 14.54 3.97
C GLU A 86 9.19 13.53 2.85
N GLN A 87 8.54 12.36 2.90
CA GLN A 87 8.84 11.26 1.99
C GLN A 87 8.86 11.65 0.52
N ALA A 88 7.88 12.43 0.09
CA ALA A 88 7.72 12.75 -1.33
C ALA A 88 8.50 13.99 -1.79
N THR A 89 9.25 14.63 -0.90
CA THR A 89 9.93 15.90 -1.21
C THR A 89 10.84 15.81 -2.44
N LYS A 90 11.53 14.68 -2.62
CA LYS A 90 12.48 14.48 -3.72
C LYS A 90 11.91 13.67 -4.88
N TRP A 91 10.61 13.36 -4.84
CA TRP A 91 9.97 12.63 -5.94
C TRP A 91 9.77 13.56 -7.14
N THR A 92 9.58 12.98 -8.33
CA THR A 92 9.26 13.79 -9.51
C THR A 92 7.97 14.58 -9.28
N PRO A 93 7.78 15.73 -9.97
CA PRO A 93 6.55 16.51 -9.79
C PRO A 93 5.28 15.73 -10.00
N GLU A 94 5.23 14.85 -11.01
CA GLU A 94 4.05 14.05 -11.32
C GLU A 94 3.74 13.04 -10.20
N LEU A 95 4.75 12.35 -9.70
CA LEU A 95 4.58 11.40 -8.60
C LEU A 95 4.21 12.10 -7.30
N ARG A 96 4.82 13.26 -7.05
CA ARG A 96 4.51 14.04 -5.87
C ARG A 96 3.06 14.53 -5.88
N GLU A 97 2.58 14.96 -7.04
CA GLU A 97 1.18 15.36 -7.19
C GLU A 97 0.23 14.20 -6.94
N ARG A 98 0.52 13.01 -7.50
CA ARG A 98 -0.28 11.81 -7.26
C ARG A 98 -0.30 11.44 -5.78
N TYR A 99 0.84 11.52 -5.13
CA TYR A 99 0.98 11.19 -3.72
C TYR A 99 0.11 12.12 -2.86
N PHE A 100 0.18 13.42 -3.08
CA PHE A 100 -0.63 14.36 -2.32
C PHE A 100 -2.12 14.23 -2.63
N ASP A 101 -2.48 13.99 -3.88
CA ASP A 101 -3.87 13.75 -4.26
C ASP A 101 -4.42 12.52 -3.55
N MET A 102 -3.65 11.46 -3.49
CA MET A 102 -4.02 10.23 -2.78
C MET A 102 -4.22 10.50 -1.29
N LEU A 103 -3.32 11.25 -0.67
CA LEU A 103 -3.43 11.57 0.76
C LEU A 103 -4.63 12.46 1.06
N ILE A 104 -4.93 13.42 0.21
CA ILE A 104 -6.10 14.30 0.38
C ILE A 104 -7.39 13.48 0.36
N LYS A 105 -7.45 12.45 -0.46
CA LYS A 105 -8.65 11.63 -0.64
C LYS A 105 -8.78 10.49 0.35
N CYS A 106 -7.72 10.12 1.07
CA CYS A 106 -7.79 9.00 2.00
C CYS A 106 -8.65 9.33 3.22
N THR A 107 -9.04 8.28 3.95
CA THR A 107 -9.87 8.45 5.14
C THR A 107 -9.05 9.03 6.29
N HIS A 108 -7.83 8.55 6.47
CA HIS A 108 -6.97 8.95 7.58
C HIS A 108 -5.51 8.76 7.20
N MET A 109 -4.65 9.69 7.63
CA MET A 109 -3.22 9.64 7.36
C MET A 109 -2.45 9.86 8.66
N THR A 110 -1.42 9.04 8.86
CA THR A 110 -0.49 9.13 9.99
C THR A 110 0.94 8.99 9.48
N ALA A 111 1.87 9.75 10.04
CA ALA A 111 3.29 9.59 9.77
C ALA A 111 3.96 8.87 10.93
N VAL A 112 4.87 7.93 10.64
CA VAL A 112 5.66 7.25 11.67
C VAL A 112 6.57 8.25 12.36
N SER A 113 7.18 9.17 11.60
CA SER A 113 8.01 10.24 12.14
C SER A 113 7.92 11.49 11.28
N LEU A 114 8.44 12.62 11.80
CA LEU A 114 8.50 13.87 11.05
C LEU A 114 9.57 13.81 9.97
N HIS A 115 10.74 13.27 10.31
CA HIS A 115 11.90 13.24 9.44
C HIS A 115 12.33 11.81 9.15
N LYS A 116 13.13 11.63 8.09
CA LYS A 116 13.66 10.32 7.72
C LYS A 116 14.41 9.69 8.88
N GLN A 117 14.05 8.45 9.21
CA GLN A 117 14.67 7.66 10.25
C GLN A 117 15.16 6.35 9.67
N PRO A 118 16.17 5.70 10.28
CA PRO A 118 16.53 4.33 9.88
C PRO A 118 15.30 3.41 9.94
N ASP A 119 15.15 2.56 8.92
CA ASP A 119 14.04 1.59 8.84
C ASP A 119 12.65 2.21 8.86
N ALA A 120 12.52 3.49 8.49
CA ALA A 120 11.22 4.17 8.50
C ALA A 120 10.18 3.43 7.66
N GLN A 121 10.55 2.96 6.46
CA GLN A 121 9.63 2.23 5.59
C GLN A 121 9.22 0.90 6.22
N LEU A 122 10.15 0.19 6.82
CA LEU A 122 9.85 -1.06 7.50
C LEU A 122 8.92 -0.83 8.70
N LYS A 123 9.14 0.24 9.44
CA LYS A 123 8.26 0.61 10.55
C LYS A 123 6.84 0.90 10.06
N ALA A 124 6.71 1.58 8.92
CA ALA A 124 5.40 1.83 8.33
C ALA A 124 4.72 0.52 7.93
N TYR A 125 5.42 -0.40 7.28
CA TYR A 125 4.87 -1.72 6.95
C TYR A 125 4.42 -2.47 8.19
N ARG A 126 5.23 -2.51 9.23
CA ARG A 126 4.87 -3.20 10.47
C ARG A 126 3.64 -2.57 11.13
N THR A 127 3.53 -1.25 11.05
CA THR A 127 2.37 -0.54 11.61
C THR A 127 1.08 -0.97 10.93
N ILE A 128 1.05 -0.99 9.59
CA ILE A 128 -0.18 -1.39 8.88
C ILE A 128 -0.50 -2.86 9.10
N ILE A 129 0.50 -3.72 9.22
CA ILE A 129 0.30 -5.14 9.49
C ILE A 129 -0.30 -5.35 10.88
N ARG A 130 0.25 -4.69 11.91
CA ARG A 130 -0.23 -4.85 13.28
C ARG A 130 -1.66 -4.41 13.47
N GLN A 131 -2.11 -3.41 12.73
CA GLN A 131 -3.48 -2.91 12.88
C GLN A 131 -4.49 -3.59 11.96
N SER A 132 -4.07 -4.63 11.25
CA SER A 132 -4.90 -5.31 10.27
C SER A 132 -5.12 -6.78 10.62
N ASP A 133 -6.26 -7.32 10.19
CA ASP A 133 -6.60 -8.73 10.40
C ASP A 133 -5.93 -9.64 9.39
N MET A 134 -5.58 -9.10 8.22
CA MET A 134 -5.00 -9.87 7.12
C MET A 134 -4.07 -9.01 6.28
N VAL A 135 -3.29 -9.65 5.43
CA VAL A 135 -2.35 -8.97 4.51
C VAL A 135 -2.63 -9.46 3.09
N LEU A 136 -2.74 -8.50 2.17
CA LEU A 136 -2.75 -8.76 0.74
C LEU A 136 -1.41 -8.28 0.19
N ALA A 137 -0.61 -9.19 -0.35
CA ALA A 137 0.73 -8.84 -0.80
C ALA A 137 0.93 -9.18 -2.28
N VAL A 138 1.55 -8.26 -3.00
CA VAL A 138 2.06 -8.51 -4.35
C VAL A 138 3.51 -8.89 -4.20
N TYR A 139 3.79 -10.19 -4.07
CA TYR A 139 5.06 -10.67 -3.57
C TYR A 139 5.43 -12.03 -4.14
N ASP A 140 6.69 -12.16 -4.56
CA ASP A 140 7.28 -13.43 -5.00
C ASP A 140 8.35 -13.87 -4.01
N PRO A 141 8.07 -14.89 -3.17
CA PRO A 141 9.05 -15.34 -2.18
C PRO A 141 10.32 -15.92 -2.82
N ALA A 142 10.26 -16.41 -4.06
CA ALA A 142 11.44 -16.95 -4.74
C ALA A 142 12.47 -15.87 -5.08
N SER A 143 12.09 -14.60 -5.10
CA SER A 143 12.99 -13.48 -5.42
C SER A 143 13.45 -12.72 -4.17
N ALA A 144 13.31 -13.29 -2.98
CA ALA A 144 13.65 -12.61 -1.72
C ALA A 144 15.11 -12.14 -1.70
N ARG A 145 15.33 -10.91 -1.22
CA ARG A 145 16.65 -10.26 -1.16
C ARG A 145 16.96 -9.69 0.22
N GLY A 146 16.08 -9.85 1.19
CA GLY A 146 16.24 -9.26 2.52
C GLY A 146 15.91 -7.77 2.58
N ASP A 147 15.15 -7.25 1.63
CA ASP A 147 14.71 -5.86 1.65
C ASP A 147 13.55 -5.64 2.64
N ASP A 148 13.04 -4.42 2.73
CA ASP A 148 11.98 -4.07 3.67
C ASP A 148 10.71 -4.88 3.44
N THR A 149 10.34 -5.16 2.19
CA THR A 149 9.18 -5.99 1.89
C THR A 149 9.37 -7.41 2.39
N ASP A 150 10.55 -8.01 2.15
CA ASP A 150 10.86 -9.35 2.65
C ASP A 150 10.75 -9.42 4.17
N LYS A 151 11.30 -8.41 4.87
CA LYS A 151 11.23 -8.33 6.33
C LYS A 151 9.79 -8.15 6.81
N ALA A 152 9.00 -7.36 6.11
CA ALA A 152 7.59 -7.14 6.45
C ALA A 152 6.78 -8.41 6.30
N ILE A 153 6.99 -9.17 5.23
CA ILE A 153 6.31 -10.45 5.02
C ILE A 153 6.69 -11.46 6.11
N SER A 154 7.97 -11.54 6.47
CA SER A 154 8.41 -12.40 7.57
C SER A 154 7.73 -12.01 8.88
N TYR A 155 7.59 -10.73 9.13
CA TYR A 155 6.89 -10.22 10.31
C TYR A 155 5.41 -10.63 10.29
N ALA A 156 4.75 -10.53 9.14
CA ALA A 156 3.33 -10.84 9.01
C ALA A 156 3.01 -12.31 9.29
N VAL A 157 3.94 -13.22 8.93
CA VAL A 157 3.71 -14.67 9.12
C VAL A 157 4.29 -15.21 10.44
N SER A 158 4.91 -14.37 11.23
CA SER A 158 5.51 -14.78 12.50
C SER A 158 4.47 -14.98 13.62
#